data_13e35b6c4bc84cdae0f01e9526396093
#
_entry.id   13e35b6c4bc84cdae0f01e9526396093
#
_cell.length_a   1.000
_cell.length_b   1.000
_cell.length_c   1.000
_cell.angle_alpha   90.00
_cell.angle_beta   90.00
_cell.angle_gamma   90.00
#
_symmetry.space_group_name_H-M   'P 1'
#
loop_
_entity.id
_entity.type
_entity.pdbx_description
1 polymer ?
#
loop_
_entity_poly.entity_id
_entity_poly.type
_entity_poly.pdbx_seq_one_letter_code
_entity_poly.pdbx_strand_id
1 'polypeptide(L)'
;VAVDQATLERLRATVWPALEDAYKLPKGTLYAVSWWETRGTWSDAPGGSGSRGIFQLTPTALAQVKQDTGMTHNPDNPYSASAGAAALLSRYLRLFGQPALMIAAYNAGEGRIRSYVRQVQSNGRGALPSITVDYVTNVMPVIGGMQP
;
A
#
# COMPACT_ATOMS: atom_id res chain seq x y z
N VAL A 1 1.17 -0.86 -19.68
CA VAL A 1 -0.07 -0.24 -20.18
C VAL A 1 -0.81 0.39 -19.01
N ALA A 2 -1.26 1.62 -19.17
CA ALA A 2 -2.04 2.29 -18.14
C ALA A 2 -3.45 1.67 -18.05
N VAL A 3 -4.02 1.69 -16.85
CA VAL A 3 -5.41 1.32 -16.63
C VAL A 3 -6.31 2.29 -17.39
N ASP A 4 -7.34 1.78 -18.09
CA ASP A 4 -8.23 2.67 -18.83
C ASP A 4 -9.11 3.49 -17.88
N GLN A 5 -9.65 4.60 -18.41
CA GLN A 5 -10.40 5.57 -17.63
C GLN A 5 -11.64 4.94 -16.97
N ALA A 6 -12.36 4.09 -17.69
CA ALA A 6 -13.56 3.45 -17.14
C ALA A 6 -13.23 2.51 -15.98
N THR A 7 -12.15 1.74 -16.08
CA THR A 7 -11.68 0.87 -15.01
C THR A 7 -11.25 1.70 -13.79
N LEU A 8 -10.48 2.78 -14.00
CA LEU A 8 -10.05 3.64 -12.93
C LEU A 8 -11.23 4.27 -12.18
N GLU A 9 -12.22 4.75 -12.91
CA GLU A 9 -13.44 5.30 -12.32
C GLU A 9 -14.17 4.26 -11.46
N ARG A 10 -14.29 3.03 -11.95
CA ARG A 10 -14.92 1.94 -11.19
C ARG A 10 -14.12 1.59 -9.92
N LEU A 11 -12.82 1.53 -10.03
CA LEU A 11 -11.96 1.31 -8.85
C LEU A 11 -12.20 2.39 -7.80
N ARG A 12 -12.16 3.65 -8.21
CA ARG A 12 -12.29 4.78 -7.29
C ARG A 12 -13.69 4.90 -6.69
N ALA A 13 -14.71 4.70 -7.49
CA ALA A 13 -16.10 4.92 -7.07
C ALA A 13 -16.67 3.75 -6.26
N THR A 14 -16.25 2.54 -6.55
CA THR A 14 -16.90 1.33 -6.03
C THR A 14 -15.93 0.36 -5.35
N VAL A 15 -14.88 -0.05 -6.05
CA VAL A 15 -14.02 -1.16 -5.60
C VAL A 15 -13.19 -0.76 -4.39
N TRP A 16 -12.47 0.35 -4.48
CA TRP A 16 -11.61 0.80 -3.38
C TRP A 16 -12.39 1.15 -2.12
N PRO A 17 -13.49 1.90 -2.18
CA PRO A 17 -14.30 2.13 -0.97
C PRO A 17 -14.80 0.84 -0.31
N ALA A 18 -15.24 -0.14 -1.11
CA ALA A 18 -15.72 -1.41 -0.58
C ALA A 18 -14.59 -2.22 0.08
N LEU A 19 -13.40 -2.23 -0.52
CA LEU A 19 -12.23 -2.90 0.05
C LEU A 19 -11.76 -2.20 1.34
N GLU A 20 -11.76 -0.88 1.35
CA GLU A 20 -11.38 -0.11 2.55
C GLU A 20 -12.33 -0.38 3.69
N ASP A 21 -13.64 -0.45 3.43
CA ASP A 21 -14.63 -0.82 4.45
C ASP A 21 -14.41 -2.26 4.95
N ALA A 22 -14.24 -3.20 4.04
CA ALA A 22 -14.07 -4.61 4.38
C ALA A 22 -12.80 -4.87 5.20
N TYR A 23 -11.72 -4.19 4.87
CA TYR A 23 -10.43 -4.34 5.55
C TYR A 23 -10.18 -3.29 6.64
N LYS A 24 -11.15 -2.43 6.90
CA LYS A 24 -11.08 -1.37 7.94
C LYS A 24 -9.89 -0.44 7.74
N LEU A 25 -9.65 -0.10 6.48
CA LEU A 25 -8.61 0.87 6.10
C LEU A 25 -9.18 2.29 6.12
N PRO A 26 -8.36 3.30 6.40
CA PRO A 26 -8.80 4.69 6.23
C PRO A 26 -9.24 4.95 4.80
N LYS A 27 -10.31 5.72 4.62
CA LYS A 27 -10.80 6.08 3.29
C LYS A 27 -9.74 6.83 2.51
N GLY A 28 -9.58 6.47 1.24
CA GLY A 28 -8.60 7.08 0.36
C GLY A 28 -7.23 6.39 0.37
N THR A 29 -7.04 5.37 1.20
CA THR A 29 -5.76 4.64 1.29
C THR A 29 -5.37 4.05 -0.06
N LEU A 30 -6.28 3.35 -0.75
CA LEU A 30 -5.95 2.67 -2.00
C LEU A 30 -5.71 3.67 -3.14
N TYR A 31 -6.47 4.74 -3.19
CA TYR A 31 -6.19 5.82 -4.13
C TYR A 31 -4.79 6.42 -3.90
N ALA A 32 -4.48 6.79 -2.66
CA ALA A 32 -3.22 7.43 -2.31
C ALA A 32 -2.02 6.54 -2.63
N VAL A 33 -2.07 5.27 -2.24
CA VAL A 33 -0.98 4.32 -2.48
C VAL A 33 -0.79 4.09 -3.98
N SER A 34 -1.85 3.79 -4.72
CA SER A 34 -1.75 3.54 -6.16
C SER A 34 -1.31 4.78 -6.92
N TRP A 35 -1.78 5.96 -6.52
CA TRP A 35 -1.32 7.21 -7.13
C TRP A 35 0.19 7.38 -6.98
N TRP A 36 0.68 7.19 -5.75
CA TRP A 36 2.10 7.38 -5.47
C TRP A 36 2.97 6.31 -6.14
N GLU A 37 2.53 5.05 -6.11
CA GLU A 37 3.27 3.96 -6.74
C GLU A 37 3.39 4.13 -8.25
N THR A 38 2.43 4.76 -8.89
CA THR A 38 2.41 4.99 -10.34
C THR A 38 2.64 6.44 -10.73
N ARG A 39 2.83 7.33 -9.76
CA ARG A 39 2.97 8.79 -9.98
C ARG A 39 1.79 9.37 -10.77
N GLY A 40 0.58 8.90 -10.48
CA GLY A 40 -0.64 9.38 -11.11
C GLY A 40 -0.86 8.89 -12.52
N THR A 41 -0.08 7.90 -12.98
CA THR A 41 -0.24 7.34 -14.33
C THR A 41 -1.11 6.10 -14.37
N TRP A 42 -1.25 5.42 -13.23
CA TRP A 42 -1.87 4.10 -13.10
C TRP A 42 -1.41 3.12 -14.18
N SER A 43 -0.10 3.15 -14.44
CA SER A 43 0.55 2.20 -15.34
C SER A 43 0.87 0.91 -14.58
N ASP A 44 0.69 -0.23 -15.25
CA ASP A 44 1.03 -1.55 -14.71
C ASP A 44 2.44 -2.00 -15.07
N ALA A 45 3.31 -1.08 -15.44
CA ALA A 45 4.69 -1.40 -15.80
C ALA A 45 5.44 -2.05 -14.63
N PRO A 46 6.35 -3.01 -14.91
CA PRO A 46 7.18 -3.61 -13.87
C PRO A 46 8.07 -2.58 -13.20
N GLY A 47 8.22 -2.71 -11.89
CA GLY A 47 9.12 -1.87 -11.10
C GLY A 47 10.36 -2.62 -10.64
N GLY A 48 11.14 -1.98 -9.76
CA GLY A 48 12.30 -2.59 -9.13
C GLY A 48 11.91 -3.75 -8.20
N SER A 49 12.85 -4.67 -7.96
CA SER A 49 12.67 -5.83 -7.06
C SER A 49 11.49 -6.74 -7.44
N GLY A 50 11.12 -6.76 -8.73
CA GLY A 50 10.01 -7.58 -9.23
C GLY A 50 8.63 -7.04 -8.86
N SER A 51 8.53 -5.79 -8.41
CA SER A 51 7.24 -5.17 -8.15
C SER A 51 6.47 -4.94 -9.45
N ARG A 52 5.14 -5.11 -9.41
CA ARG A 52 4.30 -5.09 -10.61
C ARG A 52 2.96 -4.44 -10.32
N GLY A 53 2.37 -3.89 -11.38
CA GLY A 53 1.01 -3.38 -11.40
C GLY A 53 0.86 -2.02 -10.72
N ILE A 54 -0.37 -1.56 -10.61
CA ILE A 54 -0.67 -0.22 -10.08
C ILE A 54 -0.40 -0.07 -8.59
N PHE A 55 -0.25 -1.17 -7.87
CA PHE A 55 0.13 -1.18 -6.45
C PHE A 55 1.58 -1.59 -6.23
N GLN A 56 2.34 -1.89 -7.28
CA GLN A 56 3.75 -2.29 -7.20
C GLN A 56 3.98 -3.42 -6.18
N LEU A 57 3.14 -4.46 -6.24
CA LEU A 57 3.24 -5.61 -5.35
C LEU A 57 4.43 -6.49 -5.75
N THR A 58 5.24 -6.83 -4.76
CA THR A 58 6.41 -7.71 -4.94
C THR A 58 6.01 -9.18 -4.78
N PRO A 59 6.83 -10.13 -5.27
CA PRO A 59 6.59 -11.56 -5.01
C PRO A 59 6.52 -11.88 -3.51
N THR A 60 7.35 -11.25 -2.69
CA THR A 60 7.33 -11.43 -1.22
C THR A 60 6.01 -10.96 -0.62
N ALA A 61 5.52 -9.78 -1.04
CA ALA A 61 4.24 -9.26 -0.58
C ALA A 61 3.08 -10.18 -0.97
N LEU A 62 3.07 -10.65 -2.22
CA LEU A 62 2.05 -11.56 -2.71
C LEU A 62 2.04 -12.90 -1.95
N ALA A 63 3.22 -13.43 -1.62
CA ALA A 63 3.35 -14.64 -0.81
C ALA A 63 2.80 -14.43 0.60
N GLN A 64 3.05 -13.27 1.20
CA GLN A 64 2.52 -12.93 2.52
C GLN A 64 1.00 -12.84 2.50
N VAL A 65 0.43 -12.19 1.47
CA VAL A 65 -1.03 -12.10 1.31
C VAL A 65 -1.64 -13.50 1.15
N LYS A 66 -1.02 -14.37 0.36
CA LYS A 66 -1.47 -15.75 0.22
C LYS A 66 -1.45 -16.50 1.53
N GLN A 67 -0.41 -16.31 2.33
CA GLN A 67 -0.32 -16.92 3.66
C GLN A 67 -1.44 -16.41 4.57
N ASP A 68 -1.73 -15.12 4.55
CA ASP A 68 -2.74 -14.49 5.41
C ASP A 68 -4.18 -14.83 4.99
N THR A 69 -4.45 -14.91 3.68
CA THR A 69 -5.82 -14.98 3.13
C THR A 69 -6.13 -16.32 2.46
N GLY A 70 -5.13 -17.11 2.12
CA GLY A 70 -5.28 -18.32 1.31
C GLY A 70 -5.44 -18.05 -0.18
N MET A 71 -5.42 -16.78 -0.62
CA MET A 71 -5.68 -16.39 -2.00
C MET A 71 -4.41 -15.91 -2.71
N THR A 72 -4.28 -16.34 -3.97
CA THR A 72 -3.24 -15.85 -4.88
C THR A 72 -3.80 -14.67 -5.68
N HIS A 73 -3.07 -13.56 -5.68
CA HIS A 73 -3.46 -12.35 -6.41
C HIS A 73 -2.55 -12.12 -7.61
N ASN A 74 -3.15 -11.61 -8.69
CA ASN A 74 -2.41 -11.23 -9.89
C ASN A 74 -2.09 -9.73 -9.82
N PRO A 75 -0.82 -9.32 -9.67
CA PRO A 75 -0.47 -7.90 -9.53
C PRO A 75 -0.72 -7.08 -10.79
N ASP A 76 -0.83 -7.74 -11.96
CA ASP A 76 -1.07 -7.05 -13.23
C ASP A 76 -2.55 -6.82 -13.52
N ASN A 77 -3.44 -7.45 -12.76
CA ASN A 77 -4.88 -7.22 -12.87
C ASN A 77 -5.30 -6.18 -11.84
N PRO A 78 -5.88 -5.03 -12.23
CA PRO A 78 -6.18 -3.93 -11.31
C PRO A 78 -7.10 -4.32 -10.16
N TYR A 79 -8.08 -5.18 -10.41
CA TYR A 79 -9.03 -5.64 -9.37
C TYR A 79 -8.35 -6.59 -8.38
N SER A 80 -7.61 -7.57 -8.91
CA SER A 80 -6.87 -8.52 -8.08
C SER A 80 -5.78 -7.83 -7.27
N ALA A 81 -5.04 -6.91 -7.91
CA ALA A 81 -4.01 -6.12 -7.23
C ALA A 81 -4.61 -5.25 -6.12
N SER A 82 -5.77 -4.65 -6.35
CA SER A 82 -6.46 -3.85 -5.34
C SER A 82 -6.80 -4.67 -4.09
N ALA A 83 -7.35 -5.88 -4.29
CA ALA A 83 -7.67 -6.78 -3.18
C ALA A 83 -6.40 -7.23 -2.45
N GLY A 84 -5.34 -7.54 -3.18
CA GLY A 84 -4.04 -7.91 -2.60
C GLY A 84 -3.42 -6.79 -1.78
N ALA A 85 -3.41 -5.58 -2.32
CA ALA A 85 -2.90 -4.41 -1.62
C ALA A 85 -3.72 -4.09 -0.35
N ALA A 86 -5.05 -4.20 -0.41
CA ALA A 86 -5.91 -3.99 0.75
C ALA A 86 -5.60 -4.99 1.85
N ALA A 87 -5.43 -6.27 1.51
CA ALA A 87 -5.08 -7.31 2.48
C ALA A 87 -3.72 -7.05 3.12
N LEU A 88 -2.73 -6.64 2.33
CA LEU A 88 -1.38 -6.33 2.82
C LEU A 88 -1.39 -5.11 3.76
N LEU A 89 -2.06 -4.04 3.37
CA LEU A 89 -2.20 -2.84 4.19
C LEU A 89 -2.95 -3.14 5.49
N SER A 90 -3.99 -3.96 5.43
CA SER A 90 -4.72 -4.42 6.61
C SER A 90 -3.81 -5.16 7.59
N ARG A 91 -2.94 -6.04 7.08
CA ARG A 91 -1.93 -6.71 7.90
C ARG A 91 -1.05 -5.69 8.63
N TYR A 92 -0.52 -4.71 7.89
CA TYR A 92 0.36 -3.71 8.48
C TYR A 92 -0.34 -2.82 9.51
N LEU A 93 -1.60 -2.45 9.24
CA LEU A 93 -2.37 -1.67 10.20
C LEU A 93 -2.62 -2.46 11.49
N ARG A 94 -2.92 -3.76 11.39
CA ARG A 94 -3.08 -4.62 12.57
C ARG A 94 -1.78 -4.75 13.36
N LEU A 95 -0.65 -4.90 12.65
CA LEU A 95 0.66 -5.08 13.31
C LEU A 95 1.16 -3.82 14.01
N PHE A 96 0.95 -2.67 13.40
CA PHE A 96 1.58 -1.43 13.85
C PHE A 96 0.59 -0.40 14.45
N GLY A 97 -0.69 -0.59 14.23
CA GLY A 97 -1.73 0.17 14.90
C GLY A 97 -1.95 1.61 14.45
N GLN A 98 -1.13 2.12 13.52
CA GLN A 98 -1.20 3.51 13.06
C GLN A 98 -1.11 3.59 11.54
N PRO A 99 -1.95 4.44 10.89
CA PRO A 99 -1.90 4.59 9.43
C PRO A 99 -0.53 5.00 8.89
N ALA A 100 0.19 5.88 9.58
CA ALA A 100 1.52 6.29 9.14
C ALA A 100 2.51 5.12 9.12
N LEU A 101 2.45 4.24 10.11
CA LEU A 101 3.31 3.05 10.16
C LEU A 101 2.86 1.99 9.14
N MET A 102 1.57 1.88 8.89
CA MET A 102 1.03 1.05 7.81
C MET A 102 1.64 1.44 6.45
N ILE A 103 1.63 2.73 6.15
CA ILE A 103 2.18 3.27 4.90
C ILE A 103 3.71 3.10 4.87
N ALA A 104 4.39 3.35 5.98
CA ALA A 104 5.84 3.13 6.07
C ALA A 104 6.20 1.67 5.79
N ALA A 105 5.44 0.72 6.34
CA ALA A 105 5.65 -0.71 6.11
C ALA A 105 5.41 -1.10 4.65
N TYR A 106 4.43 -0.48 4.00
CA TYR A 106 4.19 -0.74 2.58
C TYR A 106 5.41 -0.37 1.72
N ASN A 107 6.08 0.72 2.04
CA ASN A 107 7.27 1.18 1.32
C ASN A 107 8.54 0.42 1.73
N ALA A 108 8.79 0.32 3.04
CA ALA A 108 10.07 -0.15 3.57
C ALA A 108 10.10 -1.65 3.91
N GLY A 109 8.94 -2.28 3.99
CA GLY A 109 8.82 -3.67 4.41
C GLY A 109 8.57 -3.80 5.92
N GLU A 110 7.92 -4.89 6.27
CA GLU A 110 7.48 -5.18 7.64
C GLU A 110 8.64 -5.25 8.62
N GLY A 111 9.72 -5.95 8.25
CA GLY A 111 10.87 -6.16 9.15
C GLY A 111 11.55 -4.86 9.54
N ARG A 112 11.66 -3.94 8.60
CA ARG A 112 12.28 -2.62 8.85
C ARG A 112 11.43 -1.78 9.79
N ILE A 113 10.12 -1.84 9.65
CA ILE A 113 9.23 -1.09 10.56
C ILE A 113 9.16 -1.72 11.93
N ARG A 114 9.20 -3.06 12.04
CA ARG A 114 9.34 -3.73 13.34
C ARG A 114 10.60 -3.27 14.07
N SER A 115 11.72 -3.17 13.35
CA SER A 115 12.99 -2.70 13.90
C SER A 115 12.89 -1.25 14.38
N TYR A 116 12.28 -0.39 13.55
CA TYR A 116 12.04 1.02 13.91
C TYR A 116 11.21 1.14 15.20
N VAL A 117 10.12 0.40 15.30
CA VAL A 117 9.25 0.42 16.48
C VAL A 117 10.02 -0.02 17.73
N ARG A 118 10.83 -1.08 17.62
CA ARG A 118 11.67 -1.52 18.74
C ARG A 118 12.67 -0.46 19.17
N GLN A 119 13.28 0.25 18.21
CA GLN A 119 14.21 1.35 18.52
C GLN A 119 13.49 2.48 19.28
N VAL A 120 12.30 2.87 18.83
CA VAL A 120 11.51 3.90 19.50
C VAL A 120 11.13 3.48 20.92
N GLN A 121 10.71 2.23 21.11
CA GLN A 121 10.34 1.70 22.42
C GLN A 121 11.53 1.65 23.38
N SER A 122 12.72 1.33 22.87
CA SER A 122 13.92 1.19 23.70
C SER A 122 14.62 2.51 23.96
N ASN A 123 14.68 3.40 22.96
CA ASN A 123 15.52 4.60 22.98
C ASN A 123 14.72 5.91 22.88
N GLY A 124 13.39 5.83 22.73
CA GLY A 124 12.54 7.01 22.52
C GLY A 124 12.56 7.54 21.09
N ARG A 125 13.42 7.01 20.23
CA ARG A 125 13.54 7.40 18.83
C ARG A 125 14.10 6.26 17.99
N GLY A 126 13.84 6.33 16.68
CA GLY A 126 14.39 5.39 15.71
C GLY A 126 14.67 6.10 14.40
N ALA A 127 15.28 5.40 13.45
CA ALA A 127 15.61 5.94 12.14
C ALA A 127 14.89 5.15 11.06
N LEU A 128 14.31 5.89 10.08
CA LEU A 128 13.75 5.35 8.85
C LEU A 128 14.59 5.83 7.67
N PRO A 129 14.67 5.05 6.58
CA PRO A 129 15.28 5.54 5.34
C PRO A 129 14.59 6.82 4.87
N SER A 130 15.35 7.76 4.30
CA SER A 130 14.79 9.02 3.82
C SER A 130 13.69 8.81 2.78
N ILE A 131 13.84 7.79 1.92
CA ILE A 131 12.81 7.46 0.92
C ILE A 131 11.49 7.05 1.57
N THR A 132 11.54 6.37 2.72
CA THR A 132 10.34 5.98 3.47
C THR A 132 9.71 7.19 4.14
N VAL A 133 10.50 8.09 4.70
CA VAL A 133 10.00 9.35 5.27
C VAL A 133 9.29 10.17 4.19
N ASP A 134 9.89 10.28 3.00
CA ASP A 134 9.28 11.00 1.87
C ASP A 134 7.97 10.33 1.44
N TYR A 135 7.94 9.00 1.39
CA TYR A 135 6.75 8.23 1.04
C TYR A 135 5.60 8.55 2.01
N VAL A 136 5.84 8.46 3.30
CA VAL A 136 4.83 8.75 4.33
C VAL A 136 4.38 10.20 4.27
N THR A 137 5.32 11.13 4.14
CA THR A 137 5.05 12.57 4.07
C THR A 137 4.14 12.93 2.90
N ASN A 138 4.29 12.25 1.77
CA ASN A 138 3.51 12.54 0.56
C ASN A 138 2.20 11.75 0.48
N VAL A 139 2.15 10.54 1.01
CA VAL A 139 0.97 9.68 0.90
C VAL A 139 -0.09 10.00 1.97
N MET A 140 0.34 10.24 3.21
CA MET A 140 -0.59 10.49 4.31
C MET A 140 -1.55 11.67 4.08
N PRO A 141 -1.10 12.83 3.57
CA PRO A 141 -2.05 13.92 3.28
C PRO A 141 -3.11 13.57 2.25
N VAL A 142 -2.77 12.73 1.26
CA VAL A 142 -3.73 12.28 0.24
C VAL A 142 -4.80 11.37 0.85
N ILE A 143 -4.42 10.52 1.80
CA ILE A 143 -5.40 9.74 2.58
C ILE A 143 -6.35 10.66 3.33
N GLY A 144 -5.85 11.80 3.83
CA GLY A 144 -6.67 12.82 4.48
C GLY A 144 -7.50 13.69 3.53
N GLY A 145 -7.46 13.44 2.22
CA GLY A 145 -8.26 14.13 1.23
C GLY A 145 -7.55 15.25 0.46
N MET A 146 -6.26 15.47 0.71
CA MET A 146 -5.51 16.46 -0.06
C MET A 146 -5.23 15.94 -1.47
N GLN A 147 -5.22 16.84 -2.45
CA GLN A 147 -4.82 16.48 -3.81
C GLN A 147 -3.33 16.22 -3.84
N PRO A 148 -2.92 15.17 -4.54
CA PRO A 148 -1.52 14.81 -4.64
C PRO A 148 -0.71 15.81 -5.45
#